data_8579b797ee5fe89351f751ac9871c221
#
_entry.id   8579b797ee5fe89351f751ac9871c221
#
_cell.length_a   1.000
_cell.length_b   1.000
_cell.length_c   1.000
_cell.angle_alpha   90.00
_cell.angle_beta   90.00
_cell.angle_gamma   90.00
#
_symmetry.space_group_name_H-M   'P 1'
#
loop_
_entity.id
_entity.type
_entity.pdbx_description
1 polymer ?
#
loop_
_entity_poly.entity_id
_entity_poly.type
_entity_poly.pdbx_seq_one_letter_code
_entity_poly.pdbx_strand_id
1 'polypeptide(L)'
;MTPVEATRRGKGESIMWENIKITGFADEIDGDLGVQIKGLKKLGIHHMEMRGVNGKGLVEYPLSQVKEFKKELDHNGISLSALGSPIGKIKITDAFEPHMELYKHTVEIAHEMETSNIRMFSFFMPEGENYTPYRGKVMEQLSQFVDYAKENDVILLHENEKGIYGDVADRCLDLMKEFYGDHFKAVFDFANFVQCKQDTNKAYEMLKSYIAYIHIKDAVWADGTVVPAGLGDGNVEMILSFLKDSGYHGFLSLEPHLSDFAGFEALEQHGVKKKKMSGEESFTMAYEALRTILEKF
;
A
#
# COMPACT_ATOMS: atom_id res chain seq x y z
N MET A 1 -50.58 0.47 -34.87
CA MET A 1 -50.11 0.82 -33.52
C MET A 1 -49.63 -0.48 -32.86
N THR A 2 -48.35 -0.71 -32.88
CA THR A 2 -47.69 -1.86 -32.28
C THR A 2 -47.17 -1.48 -30.90
N PRO A 3 -47.29 -2.33 -29.86
CA PRO A 3 -46.82 -2.02 -28.52
C PRO A 3 -45.29 -2.14 -28.46
N VAL A 4 -44.66 -1.15 -27.82
CA VAL A 4 -43.25 -1.10 -27.50
C VAL A 4 -42.93 -2.17 -26.48
N GLU A 5 -42.04 -3.09 -26.81
CA GLU A 5 -41.43 -4.06 -25.90
C GLU A 5 -40.58 -3.33 -24.86
N ALA A 6 -41.06 -3.32 -23.63
CA ALA A 6 -40.27 -2.94 -22.47
C ALA A 6 -39.30 -4.08 -22.14
N THR A 7 -38.05 -3.92 -22.53
CA THR A 7 -36.96 -4.81 -22.14
C THR A 7 -36.84 -4.80 -20.62
N ARG A 8 -37.18 -5.92 -19.99
CA ARG A 8 -36.86 -6.22 -18.58
C ARG A 8 -35.34 -6.23 -18.43
N ARG A 9 -34.77 -5.21 -17.83
CA ARG A 9 -33.42 -5.30 -17.28
C ARG A 9 -33.44 -6.35 -16.17
N GLY A 10 -32.60 -7.39 -16.36
CA GLY A 10 -32.37 -8.42 -15.36
C GLY A 10 -31.82 -7.81 -14.06
N LYS A 11 -32.22 -8.39 -12.94
CA LYS A 11 -31.73 -8.04 -11.63
C LYS A 11 -30.22 -8.31 -11.56
N GLY A 12 -29.43 -7.24 -11.39
CA GLY A 12 -28.27 -7.17 -10.51
C GLY A 12 -27.12 -8.13 -10.78
N GLU A 13 -26.39 -7.97 -11.89
CA GLU A 13 -24.94 -8.08 -11.79
C GLU A 13 -24.45 -6.79 -11.14
N SER A 14 -23.96 -6.86 -9.90
CA SER A 14 -23.23 -5.81 -9.25
C SER A 14 -22.06 -5.49 -10.19
N ILE A 15 -22.05 -4.31 -10.79
CA ILE A 15 -20.91 -3.83 -11.58
C ILE A 15 -19.81 -3.59 -10.56
N MET A 16 -18.97 -4.61 -10.33
CA MET A 16 -17.76 -4.49 -9.56
C MET A 16 -16.97 -3.30 -10.13
N TRP A 17 -16.32 -2.52 -9.31
CA TRP A 17 -15.55 -1.32 -9.68
C TRP A 17 -14.56 -1.65 -10.83
N GLU A 18 -15.00 -1.46 -12.09
CA GLU A 18 -14.46 -2.10 -13.30
C GLU A 18 -12.99 -1.75 -13.62
N ASN A 19 -12.43 -0.69 -13.07
CA ASN A 19 -11.09 -0.24 -13.42
C ASN A 19 -10.09 -0.33 -12.26
N ILE A 20 -10.47 -0.96 -11.15
CA ILE A 20 -9.57 -1.08 -10.01
C ILE A 20 -8.65 -2.29 -10.15
N LYS A 21 -7.41 -2.14 -9.75
CA LYS A 21 -6.41 -3.21 -9.75
C LYS A 21 -6.09 -3.60 -8.31
N ILE A 22 -6.28 -4.88 -7.97
CA ILE A 22 -5.87 -5.42 -6.68
C ILE A 22 -4.42 -5.90 -6.79
N THR A 23 -3.63 -5.57 -5.80
CA THR A 23 -2.25 -5.98 -5.62
C THR A 23 -1.99 -6.24 -4.14
N GLY A 24 -0.77 -6.51 -3.72
CA GLY A 24 -0.42 -6.61 -2.30
C GLY A 24 1.02 -7.02 -2.05
N PHE A 25 1.39 -6.93 -0.78
CA PHE A 25 2.68 -7.36 -0.26
C PHE A 25 2.71 -8.89 -0.11
N ALA A 26 3.09 -9.58 -1.18
CA ALA A 26 3.04 -11.04 -1.23
C ALA A 26 4.06 -11.74 -0.31
N ASP A 27 5.06 -11.02 0.20
CA ASP A 27 5.96 -11.50 1.26
C ASP A 27 5.23 -11.75 2.59
N GLU A 28 4.00 -11.29 2.74
CA GLU A 28 3.11 -11.66 3.84
C GLU A 28 2.42 -13.01 3.65
N ILE A 29 2.42 -13.57 2.44
CA ILE A 29 2.00 -14.94 2.17
C ILE A 29 3.11 -15.90 2.60
N ASP A 30 4.32 -15.69 2.07
CA ASP A 30 5.51 -16.49 2.36
C ASP A 30 6.79 -15.76 1.94
N GLY A 31 7.94 -16.15 2.49
CA GLY A 31 9.24 -15.63 2.05
C GLY A 31 9.64 -16.09 0.64
N ASP A 32 9.25 -17.29 0.20
CA ASP A 32 9.60 -17.87 -1.10
C ASP A 32 8.83 -17.26 -2.26
N LEU A 33 9.53 -16.83 -3.32
CA LEU A 33 8.91 -16.17 -4.48
C LEU A 33 7.88 -17.05 -5.19
N GLY A 34 8.17 -18.32 -5.37
CA GLY A 34 7.25 -19.26 -6.04
C GLY A 34 5.97 -19.47 -5.24
N VAL A 35 6.04 -19.46 -3.90
CA VAL A 35 4.87 -19.51 -3.01
C VAL A 35 4.09 -18.21 -3.07
N GLN A 36 4.75 -17.05 -3.08
CA GLN A 36 4.13 -15.73 -3.25
C GLN A 36 3.31 -15.67 -4.55
N ILE A 37 3.93 -16.04 -5.68
CA ILE A 37 3.29 -16.07 -7.00
C ILE A 37 2.07 -17.01 -6.99
N LYS A 38 2.22 -18.20 -6.45
CA LYS A 38 1.13 -19.18 -6.37
C LYS A 38 -0.04 -18.68 -5.53
N GLY A 39 0.24 -18.02 -4.41
CA GLY A 39 -0.78 -17.42 -3.55
C GLY A 39 -1.57 -16.32 -4.26
N LEU A 40 -0.88 -15.39 -4.94
CA LEU A 40 -1.53 -14.35 -5.72
C LEU A 40 -2.40 -14.93 -6.85
N LYS A 41 -1.87 -15.88 -7.62
CA LYS A 41 -2.61 -16.53 -8.72
C LYS A 41 -3.86 -17.28 -8.24
N LYS A 42 -3.83 -17.88 -7.07
CA LYS A 42 -4.98 -18.56 -6.44
C LYS A 42 -6.14 -17.58 -6.18
N LEU A 43 -5.82 -16.31 -5.89
CA LEU A 43 -6.78 -15.24 -5.68
C LEU A 43 -7.13 -14.44 -6.95
N GLY A 44 -6.55 -14.81 -8.10
CA GLY A 44 -6.73 -14.07 -9.36
C GLY A 44 -6.04 -12.71 -9.39
N ILE A 45 -5.03 -12.50 -8.54
CA ILE A 45 -4.26 -11.26 -8.49
C ILE A 45 -3.08 -11.37 -9.45
N HIS A 46 -2.93 -10.38 -10.34
CA HIS A 46 -1.90 -10.33 -11.39
C HIS A 46 -0.85 -9.24 -11.16
N HIS A 47 -0.94 -8.53 -10.04
CA HIS A 47 0.00 -7.48 -9.67
C HIS A 47 0.57 -7.77 -8.28
N MET A 48 1.82 -7.37 -8.07
CA MET A 48 2.52 -7.49 -6.78
C MET A 48 3.11 -6.14 -6.39
N GLU A 49 2.93 -5.72 -5.15
CA GLU A 49 3.78 -4.72 -4.53
C GLU A 49 4.93 -5.46 -3.85
N MET A 50 6.12 -5.43 -4.48
CA MET A 50 7.21 -6.30 -4.07
C MET A 50 8.10 -5.60 -3.06
N ARG A 51 8.12 -6.12 -1.83
CA ARG A 51 8.92 -5.63 -0.71
C ARG A 51 10.05 -6.60 -0.37
N GLY A 52 9.70 -7.86 -0.14
CA GLY A 52 10.62 -8.89 0.28
C GLY A 52 10.51 -10.18 -0.54
N VAL A 53 11.63 -10.88 -0.69
CA VAL A 53 11.73 -12.18 -1.37
C VAL A 53 12.88 -12.98 -0.80
N ASN A 54 12.66 -14.29 -0.60
CA ASN A 54 13.67 -15.22 -0.11
C ASN A 54 14.40 -14.75 1.16
N GLY A 55 13.63 -14.10 2.08
CA GLY A 55 14.10 -13.65 3.39
C GLY A 55 14.89 -12.34 3.40
N LYS A 56 14.91 -11.59 2.28
CA LYS A 56 15.58 -10.29 2.18
C LYS A 56 14.67 -9.26 1.52
N GLY A 57 14.93 -7.98 1.79
CA GLY A 57 14.34 -6.89 1.02
C GLY A 57 14.80 -6.91 -0.43
N LEU A 58 13.90 -6.63 -1.37
CA LEU A 58 14.24 -6.64 -2.80
C LEU A 58 15.41 -5.70 -3.12
N VAL A 59 15.48 -4.55 -2.47
CA VAL A 59 16.54 -3.54 -2.66
C VAL A 59 17.94 -3.98 -2.17
N GLU A 60 18.03 -5.12 -1.48
CA GLU A 60 19.29 -5.70 -1.02
C GLU A 60 19.93 -6.65 -2.04
N TYR A 61 19.24 -6.93 -3.14
CA TYR A 61 19.74 -7.84 -4.16
C TYR A 61 20.50 -7.10 -5.26
N PRO A 62 21.56 -7.72 -5.84
CA PRO A 62 22.19 -7.19 -7.04
C PRO A 62 21.25 -7.31 -8.24
N LEU A 63 21.38 -6.44 -9.24
CA LEU A 63 20.53 -6.44 -10.44
C LEU A 63 20.52 -7.79 -11.19
N SER A 64 21.62 -8.54 -11.15
CA SER A 64 21.67 -9.87 -11.76
C SER A 64 20.64 -10.83 -11.16
N GLN A 65 20.42 -10.77 -9.85
CA GLN A 65 19.41 -11.59 -9.16
C GLN A 65 18.00 -11.04 -9.39
N VAL A 66 17.84 -9.71 -9.40
CA VAL A 66 16.56 -9.06 -9.71
C VAL A 66 16.05 -9.47 -11.10
N LYS A 67 16.93 -9.57 -12.09
CA LYS A 67 16.61 -10.10 -13.43
C LYS A 67 16.04 -11.51 -13.42
N GLU A 68 16.54 -12.38 -12.55
CA GLU A 68 15.98 -13.73 -12.43
C GLU A 68 14.58 -13.71 -11.79
N PHE A 69 14.36 -12.88 -10.77
CA PHE A 69 13.01 -12.67 -10.21
C PHE A 69 12.03 -12.11 -11.25
N LYS A 70 12.46 -11.13 -12.05
CA LYS A 70 11.64 -10.56 -13.12
C LYS A 70 11.21 -11.64 -14.13
N LYS A 71 12.14 -12.48 -14.58
CA LYS A 71 11.84 -13.60 -15.50
C LYS A 71 10.80 -14.56 -14.91
N GLU A 72 10.91 -14.86 -13.60
CA GLU A 72 9.98 -15.75 -12.92
C GLU A 72 8.58 -15.15 -12.83
N LEU A 73 8.49 -13.85 -12.51
CA LEU A 73 7.23 -13.10 -12.47
C LEU A 73 6.59 -13.06 -13.87
N ASP A 74 7.34 -12.71 -14.91
CA ASP A 74 6.85 -12.65 -16.29
C ASP A 74 6.33 -13.99 -16.79
N HIS A 75 7.08 -15.08 -16.52
CA HIS A 75 6.65 -16.44 -16.86
C HIS A 75 5.31 -16.80 -16.22
N ASN A 76 5.00 -16.22 -15.08
CA ASN A 76 3.77 -16.45 -14.34
C ASN A 76 2.67 -15.40 -14.61
N GLY A 77 2.92 -14.39 -15.43
CA GLY A 77 1.97 -13.33 -15.73
C GLY A 77 1.69 -12.39 -14.56
N ILE A 78 2.69 -12.18 -13.69
CA ILE A 78 2.65 -11.23 -12.57
C ILE A 78 3.51 -10.02 -12.92
N SER A 79 2.96 -8.82 -12.83
CA SER A 79 3.70 -7.56 -12.97
C SER A 79 3.75 -6.79 -11.65
N LEU A 80 4.75 -5.92 -11.49
CA LEU A 80 4.80 -5.07 -10.31
C LEU A 80 3.84 -3.90 -10.42
N SER A 81 3.13 -3.64 -9.34
CA SER A 81 2.37 -2.40 -9.14
C SER A 81 3.25 -1.28 -8.57
N ALA A 82 4.17 -1.65 -7.69
CA ALA A 82 5.16 -0.78 -7.08
C ALA A 82 6.31 -1.60 -6.45
N LEU A 83 7.45 -0.95 -6.21
CA LEU A 83 8.44 -1.41 -5.23
C LEU A 83 8.03 -0.98 -3.83
N GLY A 84 7.85 -1.92 -2.91
CA GLY A 84 7.63 -1.67 -1.49
C GLY A 84 8.96 -1.35 -0.78
N SER A 85 9.60 -0.23 -1.13
CA SER A 85 10.96 0.08 -0.70
C SER A 85 11.04 0.62 0.74
N PRO A 86 12.19 0.54 1.42
CA PRO A 86 12.43 1.16 2.72
C PRO A 86 12.96 2.61 2.59
N ILE A 87 12.93 3.21 1.40
CA ILE A 87 13.47 4.55 1.19
C ILE A 87 12.75 5.57 2.09
N GLY A 88 13.53 6.36 2.82
CA GLY A 88 13.03 7.25 3.86
C GLY A 88 12.85 6.61 5.25
N LYS A 89 13.02 5.30 5.43
CA LYS A 89 13.01 4.62 6.75
C LYS A 89 14.38 4.65 7.44
N ILE A 90 15.01 5.82 7.51
CA ILE A 90 16.16 6.14 8.36
C ILE A 90 15.77 7.27 9.31
N LYS A 91 16.53 7.46 10.39
CA LYS A 91 16.33 8.63 11.25
C LYS A 91 16.73 9.90 10.51
N ILE A 92 16.01 10.98 10.72
CA ILE A 92 16.36 12.28 10.13
C ILE A 92 17.76 12.75 10.55
N THR A 93 18.30 12.22 11.63
CA THR A 93 19.64 12.52 12.16
C THR A 93 20.75 11.67 11.56
N ASP A 94 20.42 10.57 10.89
CA ASP A 94 21.41 9.67 10.28
C ASP A 94 22.12 10.33 9.07
N ALA A 95 23.23 9.74 8.64
CA ALA A 95 23.90 10.12 7.40
C ALA A 95 23.01 9.84 6.19
N PHE A 96 22.80 10.85 5.35
CA PHE A 96 21.88 10.74 4.22
C PHE A 96 22.50 10.07 2.98
N GLU A 97 23.79 10.29 2.73
CA GLU A 97 24.48 9.85 1.53
C GLU A 97 24.39 8.33 1.29
N PRO A 98 24.59 7.43 2.29
CA PRO A 98 24.42 6.00 2.07
C PRO A 98 22.98 5.62 1.69
N HIS A 99 22.01 6.37 2.21
CA HIS A 99 20.59 6.14 1.92
C HIS A 99 20.22 6.63 0.51
N MET A 100 20.86 7.72 0.06
CA MET A 100 20.74 8.19 -1.33
C MET A 100 21.31 7.17 -2.32
N GLU A 101 22.43 6.51 -1.99
CA GLU A 101 22.98 5.43 -2.82
C GLU A 101 22.05 4.20 -2.86
N LEU A 102 21.42 3.84 -1.74
CA LEU A 102 20.38 2.80 -1.72
C LEU A 102 19.19 3.19 -2.60
N TYR A 103 18.78 4.46 -2.57
CA TYR A 103 17.70 4.95 -3.42
C TYR A 103 18.06 4.87 -4.91
N LYS A 104 19.25 5.25 -5.31
CA LYS A 104 19.70 5.11 -6.70
C LYS A 104 19.62 3.66 -7.16
N HIS A 105 20.12 2.74 -6.35
CA HIS A 105 20.00 1.31 -6.64
C HIS A 105 18.53 0.84 -6.70
N THR A 106 17.66 1.38 -5.84
CA THR A 106 16.22 1.09 -5.87
C THR A 106 15.58 1.54 -7.20
N VAL A 107 16.00 2.68 -7.75
CA VAL A 107 15.55 3.16 -9.07
C VAL A 107 16.01 2.22 -10.20
N GLU A 108 17.26 1.74 -10.15
CA GLU A 108 17.75 0.74 -11.13
C GLU A 108 16.90 -0.56 -11.06
N ILE A 109 16.54 -1.00 -9.84
CA ILE A 109 15.66 -2.15 -9.65
C ILE A 109 14.26 -1.86 -10.20
N ALA A 110 13.71 -0.66 -9.99
CA ALA A 110 12.39 -0.29 -10.52
C ALA A 110 12.36 -0.40 -12.06
N HIS A 111 13.38 0.10 -12.73
CA HIS A 111 13.51 -0.03 -14.18
C HIS A 111 13.64 -1.49 -14.62
N GLU A 112 14.46 -2.30 -13.96
CA GLU A 112 14.61 -3.73 -14.28
C GLU A 112 13.30 -4.51 -14.08
N MET A 113 12.52 -4.12 -13.08
CA MET A 113 11.23 -4.74 -12.74
C MET A 113 10.04 -4.14 -13.55
N GLU A 114 10.32 -3.20 -14.45
CA GLU A 114 9.33 -2.53 -15.32
C GLU A 114 8.18 -1.87 -14.52
N THR A 115 8.51 -1.25 -13.38
CA THR A 115 7.58 -0.39 -12.63
C THR A 115 8.16 1.01 -12.46
N SER A 116 7.34 2.03 -12.62
CA SER A 116 7.72 3.40 -12.28
C SER A 116 7.46 3.74 -10.80
N ASN A 117 6.66 2.97 -10.10
CA ASN A 117 6.19 3.28 -8.76
C ASN A 117 7.16 2.77 -7.69
N ILE A 118 7.63 3.66 -6.81
CA ILE A 118 8.48 3.35 -5.66
C ILE A 118 7.81 3.91 -4.41
N ARG A 119 7.29 3.03 -3.53
CA ARG A 119 6.79 3.44 -2.23
C ARG A 119 7.94 3.90 -1.35
N MET A 120 7.76 5.02 -0.62
CA MET A 120 8.78 5.62 0.23
C MET A 120 8.18 6.35 1.45
N PHE A 121 9.04 6.85 2.33
CA PHE A 121 8.69 7.48 3.61
C PHE A 121 9.43 8.81 3.80
N SER A 122 9.11 9.53 4.90
CA SER A 122 9.66 10.86 5.18
C SER A 122 10.47 10.95 6.48
N PHE A 123 11.30 9.97 6.71
CA PHE A 123 12.28 9.83 7.80
C PHE A 123 11.66 9.67 9.20
N PHE A 124 12.25 8.79 10.00
CA PHE A 124 11.89 8.69 11.41
C PHE A 124 12.30 9.93 12.18
N MET A 125 11.36 10.48 12.92
CA MET A 125 11.57 11.62 13.81
C MET A 125 12.08 11.16 15.18
N PRO A 126 12.81 11.98 15.93
CA PRO A 126 13.16 11.69 17.31
C PRO A 126 11.90 11.53 18.17
N GLU A 127 11.88 10.46 18.94
CA GLU A 127 10.72 10.11 19.78
C GLU A 127 10.43 11.18 20.83
N GLY A 128 9.15 11.56 20.96
CA GLY A 128 8.69 12.54 21.93
C GLY A 128 9.03 14.00 21.62
N GLU A 129 9.69 14.28 20.48
CA GLU A 129 10.04 15.63 20.09
C GLU A 129 8.96 16.28 19.20
N ASN A 130 8.99 17.61 19.15
CA ASN A 130 8.25 18.39 18.16
C ASN A 130 8.94 18.26 16.79
N TYR A 131 8.19 17.93 15.74
CA TYR A 131 8.73 17.71 14.40
C TYR A 131 9.01 19.01 13.63
N THR A 132 8.45 20.14 14.07
CA THR A 132 8.59 21.45 13.38
C THR A 132 10.05 21.85 13.12
N PRO A 133 11.01 21.70 14.05
CA PRO A 133 12.42 22.06 13.81
C PRO A 133 13.08 21.21 12.71
N TYR A 134 12.58 20.01 12.45
CA TYR A 134 13.15 19.08 11.46
C TYR A 134 12.63 19.31 10.05
N ARG A 135 11.53 20.07 9.88
CA ARG A 135 10.87 20.29 8.58
C ARG A 135 11.87 20.71 7.49
N GLY A 136 12.74 21.68 7.78
CA GLY A 136 13.71 22.15 6.80
C GLY A 136 14.61 21.04 6.28
N LYS A 137 15.14 20.21 7.17
CA LYS A 137 16.00 19.06 6.80
C LYS A 137 15.20 17.97 6.06
N VAL A 138 13.96 17.70 6.46
CA VAL A 138 13.09 16.75 5.75
C VAL A 138 12.86 17.21 4.30
N MET A 139 12.51 18.49 4.10
CA MET A 139 12.28 19.04 2.76
C MET A 139 13.57 19.03 1.91
N GLU A 140 14.70 19.38 2.48
CA GLU A 140 16.02 19.34 1.80
C GLU A 140 16.38 17.92 1.33
N GLN A 141 16.18 16.90 2.17
CA GLN A 141 16.51 15.52 1.81
C GLN A 141 15.48 14.93 0.83
N LEU A 142 14.19 15.22 1.01
CA LEU A 142 13.15 14.77 0.07
C LEU A 142 13.30 15.43 -1.30
N SER A 143 13.72 16.70 -1.38
CA SER A 143 13.95 17.36 -2.68
C SER A 143 14.98 16.61 -3.51
N GLN A 144 16.04 16.07 -2.90
CA GLN A 144 17.04 15.28 -3.60
C GLN A 144 16.48 13.97 -4.15
N PHE A 145 15.58 13.29 -3.41
CA PHE A 145 14.87 12.12 -3.92
C PHE A 145 13.97 12.49 -5.09
N VAL A 146 13.19 13.56 -4.96
CA VAL A 146 12.24 14.00 -6.00
C VAL A 146 12.98 14.45 -7.26
N ASP A 147 14.11 15.16 -7.13
CA ASP A 147 14.89 15.58 -8.30
C ASP A 147 15.49 14.37 -9.02
N TYR A 148 16.03 13.40 -8.30
CA TYR A 148 16.51 12.15 -8.90
C TYR A 148 15.38 11.32 -9.53
N ALA A 149 14.18 11.34 -8.92
CA ALA A 149 12.98 10.69 -9.51
C ALA A 149 12.60 11.31 -10.86
N LYS A 150 12.63 12.64 -10.98
CA LYS A 150 12.39 13.37 -12.25
C LYS A 150 13.40 12.99 -13.32
N GLU A 151 14.68 12.93 -12.96
CA GLU A 151 15.78 12.59 -13.88
C GLU A 151 15.67 11.15 -14.42
N ASN A 152 15.03 10.26 -13.66
CA ASN A 152 14.94 8.82 -13.97
C ASN A 152 13.52 8.34 -14.29
N ASP A 153 12.56 9.25 -14.45
CA ASP A 153 11.15 8.95 -14.79
C ASP A 153 10.48 7.89 -13.89
N VAL A 154 10.70 8.03 -12.56
CA VAL A 154 10.02 7.21 -11.54
C VAL A 154 9.08 8.08 -10.69
N ILE A 155 8.13 7.44 -10.04
CA ILE A 155 7.12 8.07 -9.20
C ILE A 155 7.35 7.64 -7.75
N LEU A 156 7.64 8.59 -6.89
CA LEU A 156 7.71 8.38 -5.45
C LEU A 156 6.30 8.39 -4.87
N LEU A 157 5.93 7.31 -4.25
CA LEU A 157 4.66 7.12 -3.58
C LEU A 157 4.89 7.24 -2.06
N HIS A 158 4.65 8.43 -1.51
CA HIS A 158 4.84 8.68 -0.08
C HIS A 158 3.70 8.06 0.73
N GLU A 159 4.04 7.11 1.58
CA GLU A 159 3.13 6.47 2.53
C GLU A 159 3.12 7.20 3.87
N ASN A 160 1.93 7.48 4.41
CA ASN A 160 1.77 7.89 5.80
C ASN A 160 2.11 6.72 6.73
N GLU A 161 3.02 6.93 7.67
CA GLU A 161 3.52 5.88 8.57
C GLU A 161 3.80 6.45 9.96
N LYS A 162 3.61 5.64 11.00
CA LYS A 162 3.85 6.04 12.38
C LYS A 162 5.32 6.39 12.64
N GLY A 163 5.56 7.53 13.28
CA GLY A 163 6.88 7.96 13.75
C GLY A 163 7.76 8.62 12.68
N ILE A 164 7.30 8.76 11.44
CA ILE A 164 7.96 9.57 10.42
C ILE A 164 7.40 10.99 10.39
N TYR A 165 8.01 11.90 9.61
CA TYR A 165 7.48 13.26 9.48
C TYR A 165 6.03 13.29 9.00
N GLY A 166 5.72 12.54 7.95
CA GLY A 166 4.37 12.43 7.35
C GLY A 166 3.50 11.35 8.00
N ASP A 167 3.33 11.37 9.32
CA ASP A 167 2.54 10.40 10.07
C ASP A 167 1.06 10.81 10.24
N VAL A 168 0.73 12.11 10.17
CA VAL A 168 -0.63 12.64 10.24
C VAL A 168 -0.96 13.50 9.01
N ALA A 169 -2.25 13.72 8.77
CA ALA A 169 -2.75 14.37 7.57
C ALA A 169 -2.16 15.76 7.31
N ASP A 170 -1.97 16.58 8.35
CA ASP A 170 -1.40 17.92 8.21
C ASP A 170 0.03 17.88 7.66
N ARG A 171 0.87 16.94 8.15
CA ARG A 171 2.24 16.80 7.69
C ARG A 171 2.34 16.09 6.34
N CYS A 172 1.45 15.13 6.06
CA CYS A 172 1.31 14.59 4.70
C CYS A 172 0.93 15.69 3.69
N LEU A 173 -0.01 16.55 4.05
CA LEU A 173 -0.41 17.68 3.20
C LEU A 173 0.72 18.70 3.01
N ASP A 174 1.55 18.93 4.03
CA ASP A 174 2.72 19.79 3.94
C ASP A 174 3.73 19.25 2.89
N LEU A 175 3.97 17.93 2.90
CA LEU A 175 4.79 17.27 1.87
C LEU A 175 4.15 17.38 0.48
N MET A 176 2.85 17.15 0.37
CA MET A 176 2.15 17.24 -0.91
C MET A 176 2.17 18.67 -1.46
N LYS A 177 2.00 19.69 -0.64
CA LYS A 177 2.07 21.09 -1.07
C LYS A 177 3.45 21.47 -1.62
N GLU A 178 4.52 20.84 -1.12
CA GLU A 178 5.88 21.10 -1.56
C GLU A 178 6.26 20.33 -2.82
N PHE A 179 5.88 19.04 -2.91
CA PHE A 179 6.47 18.13 -3.89
C PHE A 179 5.48 17.53 -4.89
N TYR A 180 4.16 17.61 -4.67
CA TYR A 180 3.19 16.94 -5.53
C TYR A 180 3.35 17.30 -7.00
N GLY A 181 3.33 16.26 -7.83
CA GLY A 181 3.45 16.35 -9.27
C GLY A 181 3.53 14.96 -9.92
N ASP A 182 4.07 14.90 -11.11
CA ASP A 182 4.17 13.64 -11.86
C ASP A 182 5.05 12.61 -11.17
N HIS A 183 6.02 13.05 -10.36
CA HIS A 183 7.03 12.20 -9.72
C HIS A 183 6.91 12.09 -8.19
N PHE A 184 5.90 12.69 -7.57
CA PHE A 184 5.66 12.56 -6.12
C PHE A 184 4.18 12.60 -5.82
N LYS A 185 3.64 11.52 -5.23
CA LYS A 185 2.20 11.34 -4.97
C LYS A 185 1.99 10.66 -3.61
N ALA A 186 0.75 10.68 -3.12
CA ALA A 186 0.40 10.08 -1.85
C ALA A 186 -0.04 8.62 -2.00
N VAL A 187 0.42 7.77 -1.08
CA VAL A 187 -0.25 6.53 -0.68
C VAL A 187 -1.14 6.87 0.51
N PHE A 188 -2.34 6.31 0.54
CA PHE A 188 -3.23 6.43 1.69
C PHE A 188 -3.34 5.08 2.40
N ASP A 189 -2.80 5.00 3.62
CA ASP A 189 -2.93 3.85 4.50
C ASP A 189 -3.89 4.18 5.66
N PHE A 190 -4.99 3.46 5.74
CA PHE A 190 -6.04 3.69 6.74
C PHE A 190 -5.57 3.35 8.15
N ALA A 191 -4.94 2.18 8.32
CA ALA A 191 -4.53 1.69 9.64
C ALA A 191 -3.45 2.58 10.25
N ASN A 192 -2.48 3.03 9.46
CA ASN A 192 -1.42 3.91 9.92
C ASN A 192 -1.97 5.24 10.43
N PHE A 193 -3.00 5.82 9.78
CA PHE A 193 -3.71 6.99 10.30
C PHE A 193 -4.43 6.69 11.61
N VAL A 194 -5.18 5.58 11.70
CA VAL A 194 -5.86 5.17 12.94
C VAL A 194 -4.87 5.01 14.09
N GLN A 195 -3.72 4.35 13.85
CA GLN A 195 -2.65 4.16 14.82
C GLN A 195 -2.03 5.48 15.29
N CYS A 196 -1.97 6.48 14.42
CA CYS A 196 -1.55 7.85 14.74
C CYS A 196 -2.67 8.70 15.35
N LYS A 197 -3.84 8.12 15.68
CA LYS A 197 -5.01 8.84 16.20
C LYS A 197 -5.49 9.95 15.26
N GLN A 198 -5.32 9.75 13.97
CA GLN A 198 -5.81 10.61 12.90
C GLN A 198 -7.17 10.13 12.40
N ASP A 199 -8.16 11.00 12.41
CA ASP A 199 -9.46 10.76 11.75
C ASP A 199 -9.24 10.58 10.25
N THR A 200 -9.56 9.39 9.73
CA THR A 200 -9.32 9.02 8.34
C THR A 200 -10.19 9.78 7.35
N ASN A 201 -11.42 10.17 7.73
CA ASN A 201 -12.27 11.00 6.88
C ASN A 201 -11.68 12.40 6.68
N LYS A 202 -11.19 13.00 7.77
CA LYS A 202 -10.48 14.29 7.69
C LYS A 202 -9.21 14.17 6.87
N ALA A 203 -8.43 13.09 7.07
CA ALA A 203 -7.24 12.83 6.28
C ALA A 203 -7.58 12.68 4.80
N TYR A 204 -8.63 11.94 4.46
CA TYR A 204 -9.09 11.78 3.08
C TYR A 204 -9.48 13.12 2.46
N GLU A 205 -10.32 13.92 3.13
CA GLU A 205 -10.73 15.24 2.63
C GLU A 205 -9.54 16.16 2.34
N MET A 206 -8.48 16.09 3.17
CA MET A 206 -7.27 16.89 2.99
C MET A 206 -6.39 16.39 1.85
N LEU A 207 -6.35 15.06 1.63
CA LEU A 207 -5.36 14.41 0.76
C LEU A 207 -5.94 13.88 -0.55
N LYS A 208 -7.26 13.82 -0.74
CA LYS A 208 -7.94 13.15 -1.87
C LYS A 208 -7.42 13.53 -3.25
N SER A 209 -6.98 14.78 -3.45
CA SER A 209 -6.44 15.24 -4.74
C SER A 209 -5.00 14.80 -5.01
N TYR A 210 -4.33 14.21 -4.03
CA TYR A 210 -2.93 13.80 -4.08
C TYR A 210 -2.77 12.27 -4.11
N ILE A 211 -3.85 11.52 -3.81
CA ILE A 211 -3.84 10.07 -3.67
C ILE A 211 -3.68 9.42 -5.04
N ALA A 212 -2.65 8.59 -5.20
CA ALA A 212 -2.42 7.79 -6.39
C ALA A 212 -2.40 6.28 -6.10
N TYR A 213 -2.33 5.88 -4.84
CA TYR A 213 -2.19 4.51 -4.42
C TYR A 213 -2.82 4.29 -3.05
N ILE A 214 -3.38 3.12 -2.79
CA ILE A 214 -4.09 2.81 -1.53
C ILE A 214 -3.51 1.54 -0.92
N HIS A 215 -3.12 1.59 0.36
CA HIS A 215 -2.88 0.40 1.16
C HIS A 215 -4.13 -0.01 1.91
N ILE A 216 -4.55 -1.25 1.70
CA ILE A 216 -5.73 -1.83 2.33
C ILE A 216 -5.29 -2.55 3.60
N LYS A 217 -5.41 -1.83 4.70
CA LYS A 217 -5.15 -2.26 6.07
C LYS A 217 -6.05 -1.46 6.98
N ASP A 218 -6.67 -2.08 7.97
CA ASP A 218 -7.56 -1.40 8.91
C ASP A 218 -7.08 -1.61 10.36
N ALA A 219 -7.46 -0.75 11.27
CA ALA A 219 -7.06 -0.87 12.66
C ALA A 219 -8.15 -0.35 13.61
N VAL A 220 -8.14 -0.86 14.84
CA VAL A 220 -9.03 -0.43 15.93
C VAL A 220 -8.45 0.83 16.58
N TRP A 221 -9.28 1.85 16.74
CA TRP A 221 -8.89 3.13 17.34
C TRP A 221 -8.38 3.00 18.78
N ALA A 222 -8.97 2.09 19.56
CA ALA A 222 -8.69 1.97 20.98
C ALA A 222 -7.20 1.67 21.25
N ASP A 223 -6.63 0.71 20.54
CA ASP A 223 -5.28 0.18 20.80
C ASP A 223 -4.37 0.09 19.56
N GLY A 224 -4.88 0.38 18.36
CA GLY A 224 -4.14 0.29 17.11
C GLY A 224 -3.98 -1.12 16.56
N THR A 225 -4.70 -2.11 17.13
CA THR A 225 -4.69 -3.49 16.63
C THR A 225 -5.16 -3.53 15.19
N VAL A 226 -4.37 -4.19 14.32
CA VAL A 226 -4.72 -4.37 12.91
C VAL A 226 -5.81 -5.45 12.79
N VAL A 227 -6.79 -5.15 11.96
CA VAL A 227 -7.95 -6.01 11.68
C VAL A 227 -8.23 -6.03 10.17
N PRO A 228 -9.00 -7.02 9.66
CA PRO A 228 -9.44 -7.02 8.28
C PRO A 228 -10.18 -5.73 7.89
N ALA A 229 -10.02 -5.28 6.66
CA ALA A 229 -10.63 -4.06 6.15
C ALA A 229 -12.15 -4.01 6.40
N GLY A 230 -12.63 -2.90 6.94
CA GLY A 230 -14.03 -2.69 7.30
C GLY A 230 -14.44 -3.20 8.70
N LEU A 231 -13.54 -3.83 9.44
CA LEU A 231 -13.75 -4.25 10.83
C LEU A 231 -13.11 -3.31 11.85
N GLY A 232 -12.34 -2.32 11.39
CA GLY A 232 -11.71 -1.31 12.22
C GLY A 232 -12.39 0.06 12.12
N ASP A 233 -11.64 1.06 12.53
CA ASP A 233 -12.08 2.46 12.59
C ASP A 233 -11.53 3.31 11.43
N GLY A 234 -10.94 2.66 10.41
CA GLY A 234 -10.34 3.32 9.24
C GLY A 234 -11.33 3.90 8.24
N ASN A 235 -12.65 3.67 8.41
CA ASN A 235 -13.70 4.10 7.47
C ASN A 235 -13.48 3.61 6.03
N VAL A 236 -12.88 2.43 5.87
CA VAL A 236 -12.40 1.88 4.58
C VAL A 236 -13.52 1.84 3.54
N GLU A 237 -14.69 1.27 3.87
CA GLU A 237 -15.82 1.16 2.94
C GLU A 237 -16.27 2.52 2.42
N MET A 238 -16.44 3.50 3.31
CA MET A 238 -16.92 4.83 2.95
C MET A 238 -15.91 5.56 2.07
N ILE A 239 -14.63 5.52 2.41
CA ILE A 239 -13.58 6.21 1.64
C ILE A 239 -13.38 5.55 0.28
N LEU A 240 -13.45 4.20 0.18
CA LEU A 240 -13.40 3.51 -1.11
C LEU A 240 -14.62 3.87 -2.00
N SER A 241 -15.81 4.06 -1.42
CA SER A 241 -16.97 4.58 -2.16
C SER A 241 -16.71 5.97 -2.73
N PHE A 242 -16.15 6.88 -1.95
CA PHE A 242 -15.78 8.23 -2.44
C PHE A 242 -14.71 8.20 -3.52
N LEU A 243 -13.71 7.32 -3.39
CA LEU A 243 -12.68 7.13 -4.42
C LEU A 243 -13.29 6.62 -5.73
N LYS A 244 -14.20 5.64 -5.67
CA LYS A 244 -14.95 5.16 -6.82
C LYS A 244 -15.72 6.29 -7.50
N ASP A 245 -16.51 7.05 -6.73
CA ASP A 245 -17.31 8.15 -7.24
C ASP A 245 -16.47 9.28 -7.86
N SER A 246 -15.22 9.45 -7.37
CA SER A 246 -14.25 10.40 -7.94
C SER A 246 -13.53 9.88 -9.19
N GLY A 247 -13.79 8.64 -9.61
CA GLY A 247 -13.16 8.02 -10.78
C GLY A 247 -11.76 7.49 -10.53
N TYR A 248 -11.40 7.17 -9.27
CA TYR A 248 -10.11 6.54 -8.96
C TYR A 248 -9.97 5.20 -9.68
N HIS A 249 -8.82 4.97 -10.31
CA HIS A 249 -8.51 3.78 -11.13
C HIS A 249 -7.10 3.24 -10.87
N GLY A 250 -6.52 3.57 -9.72
CA GLY A 250 -5.21 3.11 -9.26
C GLY A 250 -5.22 1.70 -8.68
N PHE A 251 -4.26 1.43 -7.82
CA PHE A 251 -4.11 0.15 -7.14
C PHE A 251 -4.71 0.18 -5.73
N LEU A 252 -5.33 -0.93 -5.35
CA LEU A 252 -5.66 -1.27 -3.97
C LEU A 252 -4.70 -2.38 -3.53
N SER A 253 -3.75 -2.05 -2.68
CA SER A 253 -2.68 -2.96 -2.25
C SER A 253 -2.97 -3.55 -0.88
N LEU A 254 -3.08 -4.87 -0.82
CA LEU A 254 -3.29 -5.59 0.43
C LEU A 254 -2.02 -5.57 1.28
N GLU A 255 -2.13 -5.11 2.52
CA GLU A 255 -1.09 -5.18 3.54
C GLU A 255 -1.68 -5.78 4.83
N PRO A 256 -1.86 -7.10 4.88
CA PRO A 256 -2.65 -7.76 5.92
C PRO A 256 -2.23 -7.47 7.34
N HIS A 257 -0.96 -7.69 7.70
CA HIS A 257 -0.45 -7.63 9.09
C HIS A 257 -1.36 -8.37 10.11
N LEU A 258 -2.03 -9.45 9.65
CA LEU A 258 -3.04 -10.18 10.44
C LEU A 258 -2.49 -11.43 11.12
N SER A 259 -1.21 -11.71 11.09
CA SER A 259 -0.60 -12.93 11.65
C SER A 259 -0.91 -13.15 13.14
N ASP A 260 -1.18 -12.07 13.87
CA ASP A 260 -1.51 -12.07 15.30
C ASP A 260 -2.99 -11.72 15.58
N PHE A 261 -3.84 -11.67 14.53
CA PHE A 261 -5.26 -11.36 14.67
C PHE A 261 -6.00 -12.49 15.40
N ALA A 262 -6.51 -12.21 16.60
CA ALA A 262 -7.22 -13.17 17.46
C ALA A 262 -8.71 -13.37 17.10
N GLY A 263 -9.25 -12.57 16.18
CA GLY A 263 -10.67 -12.55 15.82
C GLY A 263 -11.16 -13.72 14.96
N PHE A 264 -10.24 -14.59 14.50
CA PHE A 264 -10.59 -15.79 13.72
C PHE A 264 -11.50 -16.75 14.50
N GLU A 265 -11.32 -16.83 15.83
CA GLU A 265 -12.15 -17.66 16.70
C GLU A 265 -13.64 -17.23 16.76
N ALA A 266 -13.91 -15.95 16.51
CA ALA A 266 -15.28 -15.42 16.51
C ALA A 266 -16.02 -15.70 15.19
N LEU A 267 -15.30 -16.06 14.12
CA LEU A 267 -15.83 -16.40 12.81
C LEU A 267 -16.04 -17.92 12.63
N GLU A 268 -15.35 -18.74 13.44
CA GLU A 268 -15.54 -20.21 13.46
C GLU A 268 -16.39 -20.64 14.65
N GLN A 269 -17.51 -21.32 14.40
CA GLN A 269 -18.52 -21.73 15.40
C GLN A 269 -18.08 -22.85 16.36
N HIS A 270 -16.84 -23.32 16.34
CA HIS A 270 -16.36 -24.41 17.21
C HIS A 270 -14.94 -24.13 17.73
N GLY A 271 -14.84 -23.96 19.05
CA GLY A 271 -13.62 -23.68 19.80
C GLY A 271 -12.45 -24.63 19.49
N VAL A 272 -11.56 -24.19 18.61
CA VAL A 272 -10.29 -24.83 18.31
C VAL A 272 -9.15 -24.02 18.97
N LYS A 273 -8.14 -24.73 19.53
CA LYS A 273 -6.97 -24.15 20.17
C LYS A 273 -6.33 -23.08 19.27
N LYS A 274 -5.90 -21.95 19.86
CA LYS A 274 -5.14 -20.87 19.22
C LYS A 274 -4.07 -21.43 18.27
N LYS A 275 -4.36 -21.51 16.98
CA LYS A 275 -3.38 -21.76 15.93
C LYS A 275 -3.02 -20.41 15.34
N LYS A 276 -1.74 -20.06 15.33
CA LYS A 276 -1.26 -18.86 14.64
C LYS A 276 -1.65 -19.00 13.17
N MET A 277 -2.31 -17.97 12.61
CA MET A 277 -2.71 -17.94 11.20
C MET A 277 -1.47 -17.99 10.31
N SER A 278 -1.52 -18.80 9.25
CA SER A 278 -0.46 -18.79 8.23
C SER A 278 -0.52 -17.49 7.41
N GLY A 279 0.58 -17.13 6.74
CA GLY A 279 0.60 -15.97 5.85
C GLY A 279 -0.43 -16.09 4.73
N GLU A 280 -0.62 -17.28 4.13
CA GLU A 280 -1.63 -17.53 3.10
C GLU A 280 -3.06 -17.32 3.64
N GLU A 281 -3.37 -17.83 4.84
CA GLU A 281 -4.67 -17.62 5.49
C GLU A 281 -4.92 -16.12 5.77
N SER A 282 -3.91 -15.42 6.30
CA SER A 282 -3.93 -13.99 6.60
C SER A 282 -4.18 -13.16 5.34
N PHE A 283 -3.44 -13.43 4.27
CA PHE A 283 -3.57 -12.73 3.00
C PHE A 283 -4.92 -13.00 2.31
N THR A 284 -5.40 -14.26 2.36
CA THR A 284 -6.72 -14.62 1.84
C THR A 284 -7.82 -13.90 2.60
N MET A 285 -7.75 -13.82 3.94
CA MET A 285 -8.71 -13.08 4.76
C MET A 285 -8.77 -11.59 4.38
N ALA A 286 -7.61 -10.94 4.22
CA ALA A 286 -7.56 -9.54 3.80
C ALA A 286 -8.18 -9.33 2.41
N TYR A 287 -7.92 -10.26 1.48
CA TYR A 287 -8.51 -10.22 0.14
C TYR A 287 -10.03 -10.37 0.17
N GLU A 288 -10.56 -11.35 0.92
CA GLU A 288 -12.02 -11.57 1.02
C GLU A 288 -12.71 -10.40 1.74
N ALA A 289 -12.08 -9.78 2.74
CA ALA A 289 -12.60 -8.59 3.39
C ALA A 289 -12.72 -7.41 2.39
N LEU A 290 -11.68 -7.16 1.60
CA LEU A 290 -11.73 -6.15 0.55
C LEU A 290 -12.80 -6.48 -0.50
N ARG A 291 -12.86 -7.72 -0.99
CA ARG A 291 -13.89 -8.14 -1.95
C ARG A 291 -15.30 -7.89 -1.43
N THR A 292 -15.59 -8.25 -0.18
CA THR A 292 -16.89 -8.01 0.45
C THR A 292 -17.27 -6.53 0.45
N ILE A 293 -16.32 -5.63 0.59
CA ILE A 293 -16.55 -4.18 0.48
C ILE A 293 -16.84 -3.80 -0.97
N LEU A 294 -16.00 -4.26 -1.91
CA LEU A 294 -16.12 -3.90 -3.33
C LEU A 294 -17.42 -4.43 -3.98
N GLU A 295 -17.97 -5.54 -3.49
CA GLU A 295 -19.24 -6.10 -3.94
C GLU A 295 -20.48 -5.26 -3.56
N LYS A 296 -20.32 -4.29 -2.66
CA LYS A 296 -21.39 -3.33 -2.29
C LYS A 296 -21.50 -2.15 -3.27
N PHE A 297 -20.54 -1.98 -4.13
CA PHE A 297 -20.43 -0.89 -5.11
C PHE A 297 -20.92 -1.35 -6.47
#